data_20e513ac3819b1106020f5603d8c3b5d
#
_entry.id   20e513ac3819b1106020f5603d8c3b5d
#
_cell.length_a   1.000
_cell.length_b   1.000
_cell.length_c   1.000
_cell.angle_alpha   90.00
_cell.angle_beta   90.00
_cell.angle_gamma   90.00
#
_symmetry.space_group_name_H-M   'P 1'
#
loop_
_entity.id
_entity.type
_entity.pdbx_description
1 polymer ?
#
loop_
_entity_poly.entity_id
_entity_poly.type
_entity_poly.pdbx_seq_one_letter_code
_entity_poly.pdbx_strand_id
1 'polypeptide(L)'
;EQGGVYLGENAFRTLIGLLEIRQRQAMTISAAAVTSLLKSVPGIDALNVIDTQLVDNITGHLLRCVSAPVWVPEHRQSSMHNLKSTWPAAFDLSLRFIALLREKLDIPLFDSDLIGLYFACALERHQNERQPVILLSDQNAIATINQQAIERDVLNCRVIIARNMSEVSAISEEITPLLVINNSHYLLDESIKNTLTIKNIITAAGTEQIKHFLATAFIRQQPERFFLQQGSFHYANMKAESWQSIIGRICGQLVAQSHITEDEALRICAREHEGENLIVNHLAIPHCWSEQERRFRGFFITLAHPILVNNEPVSHVLIACAAAEARHELKIFSYLSSVLNSHPAEMIAGLKDYKAFIALLRQ
;
A
#
# COMPACT_ATOMS: atom_id res chain seq x y z
N GLU A 1 -45.08 -20.77 -17.10
CA GLU A 1 -44.53 -20.79 -18.48
C GLU A 1 -43.02 -20.79 -18.39
N GLN A 2 -42.39 -21.96 -18.60
CA GLN A 2 -40.94 -22.09 -18.71
C GLN A 2 -40.53 -21.66 -20.12
N GLY A 3 -39.99 -20.47 -20.26
CA GLY A 3 -39.43 -19.98 -21.51
C GLY A 3 -38.16 -20.75 -21.85
N GLY A 4 -38.28 -21.78 -22.68
CA GLY A 4 -37.11 -22.49 -23.24
C GLY A 4 -36.40 -21.61 -24.24
N VAL A 5 -35.08 -21.37 -24.04
CA VAL A 5 -34.22 -20.72 -25.04
C VAL A 5 -33.84 -21.80 -26.06
N TYR A 6 -34.35 -21.70 -27.29
CA TYR A 6 -33.91 -22.55 -28.40
C TYR A 6 -32.64 -21.99 -29.02
N LEU A 7 -31.54 -22.69 -28.86
CA LEU A 7 -30.27 -22.43 -29.53
C LEU A 7 -30.20 -23.20 -30.84
N GLY A 8 -29.88 -22.55 -31.95
CA GLY A 8 -29.54 -23.24 -33.19
C GLY A 8 -28.36 -24.17 -33.02
N GLU A 9 -28.27 -25.23 -33.82
CA GLU A 9 -27.25 -26.30 -33.68
C GLU A 9 -25.81 -25.75 -33.62
N ASN A 10 -25.48 -24.74 -34.42
CA ASN A 10 -24.17 -24.11 -34.40
C ASN A 10 -23.89 -23.34 -33.10
N ALA A 11 -24.88 -22.63 -32.57
CA ALA A 11 -24.77 -21.92 -31.29
C ALA A 11 -24.63 -22.91 -30.13
N PHE A 12 -25.35 -24.04 -30.18
CA PHE A 12 -25.25 -25.11 -29.19
C PHE A 12 -23.85 -25.78 -29.21
N ARG A 13 -23.31 -26.10 -30.39
CA ARG A 13 -21.94 -26.64 -30.53
C ARG A 13 -20.89 -25.65 -30.02
N THR A 14 -21.04 -24.37 -30.34
CA THR A 14 -20.14 -23.32 -29.83
C THR A 14 -20.19 -23.23 -28.31
N LEU A 15 -21.39 -23.28 -27.73
CA LEU A 15 -21.59 -23.25 -26.28
C LEU A 15 -20.94 -24.44 -25.59
N ILE A 16 -21.13 -25.66 -26.14
CA ILE A 16 -20.48 -26.88 -25.62
C ILE A 16 -18.96 -26.74 -25.69
N GLY A 17 -18.41 -26.30 -26.82
CA GLY A 17 -16.97 -26.08 -26.96
C GLY A 17 -16.42 -25.09 -25.95
N LEU A 18 -17.14 -23.98 -25.68
CA LEU A 18 -16.75 -23.02 -24.64
C LEU A 18 -16.80 -23.63 -23.23
N LEU A 19 -17.83 -24.43 -22.93
CA LEU A 19 -17.96 -25.12 -21.64
C LEU A 19 -16.84 -26.15 -21.43
N GLU A 20 -16.50 -26.90 -22.47
CA GLU A 20 -15.37 -27.85 -22.40
C GLU A 20 -14.03 -27.15 -22.19
N ILE A 21 -13.77 -26.01 -22.85
CA ILE A 21 -12.57 -25.21 -22.65
C ILE A 21 -12.52 -24.73 -21.19
N ARG A 22 -13.60 -24.16 -20.67
CA ARG A 22 -13.68 -23.71 -19.28
C ARG A 22 -13.49 -24.83 -18.28
N GLN A 23 -14.08 -26.00 -18.52
CA GLN A 23 -13.91 -27.16 -17.66
C GLN A 23 -12.46 -27.62 -17.63
N ARG A 24 -11.76 -27.64 -18.79
CA ARG A 24 -10.31 -27.93 -18.84
C ARG A 24 -9.50 -26.90 -18.09
N GLN A 25 -9.79 -25.60 -18.26
CA GLN A 25 -9.14 -24.53 -17.51
C GLN A 25 -9.35 -24.67 -16.01
N ALA A 26 -10.59 -24.97 -15.56
CA ALA A 26 -10.88 -25.22 -14.15
C ALA A 26 -10.08 -26.40 -13.57
N MET A 27 -9.86 -27.45 -14.36
CA MET A 27 -9.06 -28.61 -13.93
C MET A 27 -7.57 -28.30 -13.76
N THR A 28 -7.06 -27.23 -14.39
CA THR A 28 -5.67 -26.80 -14.22
C THR A 28 -5.47 -25.91 -13.00
N ILE A 29 -6.54 -25.30 -12.47
CA ILE A 29 -6.49 -24.43 -11.31
C ILE A 29 -6.57 -25.26 -10.03
N SER A 30 -5.45 -25.37 -9.34
CA SER A 30 -5.36 -26.01 -8.04
C SER A 30 -4.49 -25.19 -7.08
N ALA A 31 -4.64 -25.39 -5.78
CA ALA A 31 -3.79 -24.75 -4.79
C ALA A 31 -2.29 -24.99 -5.04
N ALA A 32 -1.94 -26.19 -5.49
CA ALA A 32 -0.57 -26.54 -5.83
C ALA A 32 -0.06 -25.77 -7.05
N ALA A 33 -0.88 -25.64 -8.11
CA ALA A 33 -0.55 -24.86 -9.30
C ALA A 33 -0.40 -23.36 -8.97
N VAL A 34 -1.33 -22.80 -8.19
CA VAL A 34 -1.28 -21.41 -7.73
C VAL A 34 -0.03 -21.18 -6.87
N THR A 35 0.29 -22.09 -5.94
CA THR A 35 1.50 -21.99 -5.11
C THR A 35 2.77 -22.02 -5.98
N SER A 36 2.83 -22.87 -6.98
CA SER A 36 3.96 -22.94 -7.91
C SER A 36 4.13 -21.64 -8.70
N LEU A 37 3.01 -21.06 -9.18
CA LEU A 37 3.02 -19.78 -9.87
C LEU A 37 3.45 -18.64 -8.94
N LEU A 38 2.93 -18.59 -7.72
CA LEU A 38 3.32 -17.58 -6.72
C LEU A 38 4.83 -17.61 -6.46
N LYS A 39 5.40 -18.80 -6.26
CA LYS A 39 6.85 -18.97 -6.08
C LYS A 39 7.68 -18.51 -7.28
N SER A 40 7.07 -18.43 -8.47
CA SER A 40 7.74 -17.94 -9.68
C SER A 40 7.67 -16.42 -9.84
N VAL A 41 6.93 -15.71 -8.98
CA VAL A 41 6.82 -14.24 -9.03
C VAL A 41 8.13 -13.63 -8.56
N PRO A 42 8.82 -12.82 -9.37
CA PRO A 42 10.06 -12.16 -8.96
C PRO A 42 9.85 -11.30 -7.71
N GLY A 43 10.72 -11.44 -6.71
CA GLY A 43 10.69 -10.65 -5.47
C GLY A 43 9.71 -11.15 -4.40
N ILE A 44 8.92 -12.19 -4.65
CA ILE A 44 7.93 -12.67 -3.67
C ILE A 44 8.58 -13.33 -2.44
N ASP A 45 9.71 -14.02 -2.64
CA ASP A 45 10.42 -14.71 -1.57
C ASP A 45 10.95 -13.76 -0.50
N ALA A 46 11.39 -12.55 -0.92
CA ALA A 46 11.87 -11.52 -0.01
C ALA A 46 10.79 -11.03 0.98
N LEU A 47 9.51 -11.20 0.64
CA LEU A 47 8.39 -10.71 1.43
C LEU A 47 7.73 -11.79 2.27
N ASN A 48 8.07 -13.07 2.04
CA ASN A 48 7.50 -14.22 2.75
C ASN A 48 5.96 -14.15 2.88
N VAL A 49 5.27 -13.79 1.79
CA VAL A 49 3.82 -13.55 1.79
C VAL A 49 2.98 -14.75 1.42
N ILE A 50 3.62 -15.86 0.98
CA ILE A 50 2.90 -17.06 0.54
C ILE A 50 2.42 -17.82 1.77
N ASP A 51 1.15 -17.65 2.09
CA ASP A 51 0.45 -18.44 3.13
C ASP A 51 -0.74 -19.20 2.53
N THR A 52 -1.31 -20.10 3.31
CA THR A 52 -2.46 -20.92 2.91
C THR A 52 -3.63 -20.06 2.50
N GLN A 53 -3.90 -18.97 3.24
CA GLN A 53 -5.05 -18.11 2.98
C GLN A 53 -4.89 -17.31 1.67
N LEU A 54 -3.68 -16.84 1.33
CA LEU A 54 -3.41 -16.21 0.03
C LEU A 54 -3.67 -17.20 -1.11
N VAL A 55 -3.13 -18.42 -0.98
CA VAL A 55 -3.31 -19.47 -1.98
C VAL A 55 -4.79 -19.82 -2.16
N ASP A 56 -5.53 -20.01 -1.07
CA ASP A 56 -6.95 -20.35 -1.10
C ASP A 56 -7.80 -19.22 -1.71
N ASN A 57 -7.54 -17.98 -1.33
CA ASN A 57 -8.25 -16.82 -1.87
C ASN A 57 -8.04 -16.67 -3.38
N ILE A 58 -6.80 -16.77 -3.85
CA ILE A 58 -6.47 -16.70 -5.27
C ILE A 58 -7.07 -17.89 -6.02
N THR A 59 -6.91 -19.11 -5.50
CA THR A 59 -7.47 -20.31 -6.12
C THR A 59 -8.98 -20.21 -6.27
N GLY A 60 -9.68 -19.82 -5.20
CA GLY A 60 -11.13 -19.63 -5.22
C GLY A 60 -11.58 -18.53 -6.17
N HIS A 61 -10.81 -17.42 -6.26
CA HIS A 61 -11.08 -16.34 -7.22
C HIS A 61 -10.94 -16.83 -8.67
N LEU A 62 -9.84 -17.47 -9.00
CA LEU A 62 -9.60 -17.99 -10.36
C LEU A 62 -10.66 -19.04 -10.76
N LEU A 63 -11.02 -19.94 -9.87
CA LEU A 63 -12.09 -20.91 -10.11
C LEU A 63 -13.44 -20.21 -10.39
N ARG A 64 -13.79 -19.16 -9.66
CA ARG A 64 -15.01 -18.38 -9.93
C ARG A 64 -14.93 -17.69 -11.30
N CYS A 65 -13.79 -17.10 -11.66
CA CYS A 65 -13.62 -16.45 -12.97
C CYS A 65 -13.81 -17.43 -14.13
N VAL A 66 -13.33 -18.64 -14.01
CA VAL A 66 -13.47 -19.68 -15.06
C VAL A 66 -14.86 -20.29 -15.06
N SER A 67 -15.50 -20.44 -13.90
CA SER A 67 -16.84 -21.06 -13.78
C SER A 67 -17.99 -20.10 -14.09
N ALA A 68 -17.78 -18.77 -13.95
CA ALA A 68 -18.83 -17.80 -14.18
C ALA A 68 -19.21 -17.72 -15.68
N PRO A 69 -20.52 -17.80 -16.03
CA PRO A 69 -20.95 -17.73 -17.42
C PRO A 69 -20.76 -16.33 -18.02
N VAL A 70 -20.82 -15.31 -17.21
CA VAL A 70 -20.63 -13.90 -17.59
C VAL A 70 -19.78 -13.24 -16.50
N TRP A 71 -18.73 -12.55 -16.91
CA TRP A 71 -17.98 -11.71 -16.01
C TRP A 71 -18.68 -10.36 -15.88
N VAL A 72 -19.08 -10.01 -14.66
CA VAL A 72 -19.60 -8.68 -14.34
C VAL A 72 -18.49 -7.93 -13.62
N PRO A 73 -17.95 -6.83 -14.17
CA PRO A 73 -16.96 -6.02 -13.47
C PRO A 73 -17.56 -5.53 -12.16
N GLU A 74 -16.92 -5.84 -11.05
CA GLU A 74 -17.28 -5.21 -9.79
C GLU A 74 -17.05 -3.70 -9.94
N HIS A 75 -18.01 -2.89 -9.49
CA HIS A 75 -17.88 -1.44 -9.56
C HIS A 75 -16.62 -1.02 -8.80
N ARG A 76 -15.71 -0.34 -9.47
CA ARG A 76 -14.52 0.26 -8.87
C ARG A 76 -14.99 1.22 -7.78
N GLN A 77 -14.87 0.82 -6.53
CA GLN A 77 -15.18 1.67 -5.41
C GLN A 77 -14.00 2.63 -5.17
N SER A 78 -14.29 3.86 -4.77
CA SER A 78 -13.25 4.84 -4.40
C SER A 78 -12.30 4.33 -3.29
N SER A 79 -12.76 3.34 -2.50
CA SER A 79 -11.94 2.65 -1.50
C SER A 79 -10.75 1.89 -2.08
N MET A 80 -10.82 1.40 -3.34
CA MET A 80 -9.71 0.68 -3.97
C MET A 80 -8.52 1.59 -4.29
N HIS A 81 -8.78 2.86 -4.62
CA HIS A 81 -7.73 3.84 -4.84
C HIS A 81 -6.87 4.04 -3.57
N ASN A 82 -7.53 4.17 -2.42
CA ASN A 82 -6.84 4.28 -1.12
C ASN A 82 -6.03 3.03 -0.78
N LEU A 83 -6.51 1.84 -1.14
CA LEU A 83 -5.78 0.58 -0.92
C LEU A 83 -4.51 0.49 -1.78
N LYS A 84 -4.56 0.92 -3.04
CA LYS A 84 -3.38 0.97 -3.93
C LYS A 84 -2.29 1.89 -3.38
N SER A 85 -2.67 3.04 -2.83
CA SER A 85 -1.73 3.98 -2.21
C SER A 85 -1.14 3.46 -0.90
N THR A 86 -1.92 2.66 -0.15
CA THR A 86 -1.49 2.08 1.12
C THR A 86 -0.56 0.89 0.94
N TRP A 87 -0.82 0.05 -0.07
CA TRP A 87 -0.14 -1.23 -0.31
C TRP A 87 0.42 -1.36 -1.73
N PRO A 88 1.25 -0.42 -2.22
CA PRO A 88 1.72 -0.43 -3.61
C PRO A 88 2.49 -1.70 -3.97
N ALA A 89 3.26 -2.25 -3.03
CA ALA A 89 3.97 -3.50 -3.22
C ALA A 89 3.06 -4.70 -3.47
N ALA A 90 1.91 -4.75 -2.78
CA ALA A 90 0.91 -5.79 -2.98
C ALA A 90 0.35 -5.74 -4.42
N PHE A 91 0.04 -4.55 -4.88
CA PHE A 91 -0.49 -4.35 -6.23
C PHE A 91 0.56 -4.62 -7.30
N ASP A 92 1.82 -4.25 -7.07
CA ASP A 92 2.92 -4.57 -7.98
C ASP A 92 3.16 -6.09 -8.08
N LEU A 93 3.18 -6.81 -6.96
CA LEU A 93 3.24 -8.28 -6.94
C LEU A 93 2.04 -8.90 -7.67
N SER A 94 0.85 -8.33 -7.51
CA SER A 94 -0.35 -8.83 -8.19
C SER A 94 -0.23 -8.70 -9.70
N LEU A 95 0.30 -7.59 -10.21
CA LEU A 95 0.53 -7.38 -11.64
C LEU A 95 1.53 -8.38 -12.21
N ARG A 96 2.65 -8.61 -11.52
CA ARG A 96 3.64 -9.63 -11.92
C ARG A 96 3.03 -11.04 -11.92
N PHE A 97 2.25 -11.36 -10.90
CA PHE A 97 1.54 -12.63 -10.82
C PHE A 97 0.51 -12.79 -11.96
N ILE A 98 -0.23 -11.73 -12.28
CA ILE A 98 -1.20 -11.68 -13.39
C ILE A 98 -0.51 -11.90 -14.74
N ALA A 99 0.66 -11.30 -14.95
CA ALA A 99 1.45 -11.52 -16.17
C ALA A 99 1.80 -13.01 -16.33
N LEU A 100 2.25 -13.67 -15.26
CA LEU A 100 2.52 -15.11 -15.27
C LEU A 100 1.26 -15.96 -15.47
N LEU A 101 0.12 -15.55 -14.89
CA LEU A 101 -1.16 -16.23 -15.11
C LEU A 101 -1.60 -16.20 -16.56
N ARG A 102 -1.51 -15.04 -17.21
CA ARG A 102 -1.84 -14.86 -18.63
C ARG A 102 -0.96 -15.72 -19.52
N GLU A 103 0.33 -15.80 -19.21
CA GLU A 103 1.27 -16.60 -19.99
C GLU A 103 1.01 -18.11 -19.86
N LYS A 104 0.64 -18.59 -18.64
CA LYS A 104 0.58 -20.03 -18.35
C LYS A 104 -0.81 -20.65 -18.38
N LEU A 105 -1.87 -19.90 -18.13
CA LEU A 105 -3.22 -20.43 -17.92
C LEU A 105 -4.28 -19.90 -18.89
N ASP A 106 -3.94 -18.97 -19.79
CA ASP A 106 -4.86 -18.42 -20.78
C ASP A 106 -6.25 -18.06 -20.20
N ILE A 107 -6.28 -17.49 -19.00
CA ILE A 107 -7.52 -17.04 -18.33
C ILE A 107 -7.79 -15.60 -18.81
N PRO A 108 -8.89 -15.37 -19.56
CA PRO A 108 -9.04 -14.11 -20.28
C PRO A 108 -9.39 -12.91 -19.39
N LEU A 109 -10.03 -13.12 -18.26
CA LEU A 109 -10.58 -12.02 -17.45
C LEU A 109 -10.49 -12.35 -15.94
N PHE A 110 -9.80 -11.51 -15.19
CA PHE A 110 -9.82 -11.48 -13.73
C PHE A 110 -9.65 -10.04 -13.24
N ASP A 111 -10.12 -9.79 -12.02
CA ASP A 111 -10.00 -8.48 -11.40
C ASP A 111 -8.60 -8.35 -10.76
N SER A 112 -7.75 -7.51 -11.37
CA SER A 112 -6.40 -7.22 -10.87
C SER A 112 -6.43 -6.59 -9.48
N ASP A 113 -7.43 -5.75 -9.22
CA ASP A 113 -7.55 -5.03 -7.96
C ASP A 113 -7.87 -5.98 -6.81
N LEU A 114 -8.74 -6.97 -7.07
CA LEU A 114 -9.08 -7.98 -6.07
C LEU A 114 -7.90 -8.91 -5.77
N ILE A 115 -7.11 -9.28 -6.78
CA ILE A 115 -5.86 -10.02 -6.56
C ILE A 115 -4.88 -9.18 -5.75
N GLY A 116 -4.75 -7.89 -6.06
CA GLY A 116 -3.94 -6.94 -5.29
C GLY A 116 -4.36 -6.87 -3.81
N LEU A 117 -5.67 -6.89 -3.55
CA LEU A 117 -6.20 -6.93 -2.19
C LEU A 117 -5.80 -8.22 -1.43
N TYR A 118 -5.79 -9.37 -2.09
CA TYR A 118 -5.34 -10.62 -1.46
C TYR A 118 -3.86 -10.57 -1.08
N PHE A 119 -3.01 -9.99 -1.93
CA PHE A 119 -1.61 -9.74 -1.59
C PHE A 119 -1.46 -8.74 -0.45
N ALA A 120 -2.25 -7.66 -0.43
CA ALA A 120 -2.25 -6.68 0.66
C ALA A 120 -2.60 -7.34 2.01
N CYS A 121 -3.65 -8.17 2.03
CA CYS A 121 -4.03 -8.92 3.23
C CYS A 121 -2.93 -9.92 3.66
N ALA A 122 -2.23 -10.55 2.72
CA ALA A 122 -1.12 -11.45 3.06
C ALA A 122 0.07 -10.68 3.64
N LEU A 123 0.45 -9.56 3.02
CA LEU A 123 1.50 -8.68 3.55
C LEU A 123 1.19 -8.20 4.98
N GLU A 124 -0.05 -7.82 5.24
CA GLU A 124 -0.49 -7.40 6.57
C GLU A 124 -0.35 -8.52 7.61
N ARG A 125 -0.72 -9.76 7.27
CA ARG A 125 -0.57 -10.91 8.17
C ARG A 125 0.88 -11.27 8.50
N HIS A 126 1.79 -11.07 7.53
CA HIS A 126 3.19 -11.49 7.66
C HIS A 126 4.12 -10.39 8.19
N GLN A 127 3.62 -9.24 8.63
CA GLN A 127 4.41 -8.23 9.32
C GLN A 127 4.85 -8.74 10.72
N ASN A 128 5.90 -9.55 10.77
CA ASN A 128 6.34 -10.26 11.97
C ASN A 128 7.10 -9.42 13.02
N GLU A 129 7.45 -8.18 12.75
CA GLU A 129 8.08 -7.30 13.75
C GLU A 129 7.02 -6.57 14.55
N ARG A 130 6.72 -7.11 15.75
CA ARG A 130 5.82 -6.46 16.68
C ARG A 130 6.41 -5.13 17.14
N GLN A 131 5.71 -4.05 16.85
CA GLN A 131 6.10 -2.70 17.24
C GLN A 131 5.96 -2.52 18.74
N PRO A 132 7.01 -2.12 19.48
CA PRO A 132 6.94 -1.94 20.91
C PRO A 132 6.11 -0.70 21.26
N VAL A 133 5.10 -0.89 22.10
CA VAL A 133 4.25 0.16 22.67
C VAL A 133 4.31 0.03 24.18
N ILE A 134 4.58 1.13 24.88
CA ILE A 134 4.51 1.17 26.34
C ILE A 134 3.09 1.61 26.74
N LEU A 135 2.47 0.84 27.62
CA LEU A 135 1.21 1.20 28.27
C LEU A 135 1.50 1.57 29.72
N LEU A 136 1.53 2.86 30.01
CA LEU A 136 1.64 3.36 31.38
C LEU A 136 0.27 3.31 32.05
N SER A 137 0.10 2.46 33.05
CA SER A 137 -1.17 2.32 33.79
C SER A 137 -0.91 2.01 35.26
N ASP A 138 -1.57 2.74 36.14
CA ASP A 138 -1.55 2.56 37.62
C ASP A 138 -2.55 1.52 38.10
N GLN A 139 -3.36 0.92 37.20
CA GLN A 139 -4.40 -0.06 37.55
C GLN A 139 -4.16 -1.38 36.78
N ASN A 140 -3.64 -2.39 37.48
CA ASN A 140 -3.22 -3.66 36.90
C ASN A 140 -4.31 -4.38 36.07
N ALA A 141 -5.56 -4.41 36.55
CA ALA A 141 -6.64 -5.09 35.87
C ALA A 141 -6.98 -4.39 34.52
N ILE A 142 -7.06 -3.05 34.56
CA ILE A 142 -7.31 -2.25 33.33
C ILE A 142 -6.14 -2.35 32.38
N ALA A 143 -4.90 -2.32 32.88
CA ALA A 143 -3.70 -2.50 32.06
C ALA A 143 -3.72 -3.82 31.29
N THR A 144 -4.06 -4.92 31.95
CA THR A 144 -4.14 -6.25 31.33
C THR A 144 -5.24 -6.32 30.26
N ILE A 145 -6.43 -5.77 30.55
CA ILE A 145 -7.53 -5.72 29.57
C ILE A 145 -7.13 -4.88 28.36
N ASN A 146 -6.54 -3.71 28.58
CA ASN A 146 -6.10 -2.82 27.50
C ASN A 146 -4.96 -3.42 26.68
N GLN A 147 -3.98 -4.08 27.32
CA GLN A 147 -2.94 -4.81 26.62
C GLN A 147 -3.53 -5.83 25.66
N GLN A 148 -4.44 -6.69 26.13
CA GLN A 148 -5.08 -7.70 25.32
C GLN A 148 -5.91 -7.09 24.17
N ALA A 149 -6.63 -5.99 24.43
CA ALA A 149 -7.40 -5.29 23.41
C ALA A 149 -6.48 -4.70 22.32
N ILE A 150 -5.40 -4.03 22.71
CA ILE A 150 -4.44 -3.46 21.77
C ILE A 150 -3.78 -4.56 20.94
N GLU A 151 -3.24 -5.61 21.57
CA GLU A 151 -2.52 -6.69 20.85
C GLU A 151 -3.43 -7.51 19.95
N ARG A 152 -4.72 -7.62 20.28
CA ARG A 152 -5.73 -8.26 19.40
C ARG A 152 -6.11 -7.40 18.20
N ASP A 153 -6.34 -6.11 18.42
CA ASP A 153 -6.98 -5.23 17.43
C ASP A 153 -5.96 -4.40 16.65
N VAL A 154 -4.74 -4.22 17.17
CA VAL A 154 -3.63 -3.53 16.53
C VAL A 154 -2.60 -4.55 16.05
N LEU A 155 -2.58 -4.82 14.76
CA LEU A 155 -1.66 -5.78 14.16
C LEU A 155 -0.19 -5.37 14.41
N ASN A 156 0.64 -6.38 14.66
CA ASN A 156 2.09 -6.21 14.87
C ASN A 156 2.48 -5.31 16.05
N CYS A 157 1.61 -5.20 17.04
CA CYS A 157 1.87 -4.47 18.26
C CYS A 157 2.29 -5.42 19.39
N ARG A 158 3.32 -5.05 20.13
CA ARG A 158 3.71 -5.67 21.40
C ARG A 158 3.57 -4.63 22.51
N VAL A 159 2.65 -4.84 23.43
CA VAL A 159 2.41 -3.91 24.53
C VAL A 159 3.23 -4.32 25.76
N ILE A 160 3.99 -3.38 26.30
CA ILE A 160 4.75 -3.54 27.52
C ILE A 160 4.11 -2.64 28.59
N ILE A 161 3.64 -3.23 29.66
CA ILE A 161 3.00 -2.49 30.73
C ILE A 161 4.09 -1.87 31.62
N ALA A 162 4.00 -0.56 31.84
CA ALA A 162 4.74 0.19 32.86
C ALA A 162 3.78 0.70 33.92
N ARG A 163 4.13 0.60 35.19
CA ARG A 163 3.29 0.99 36.33
C ARG A 163 3.54 2.41 36.81
N ASN A 164 4.70 2.95 36.50
CA ASN A 164 5.14 4.28 36.88
C ASN A 164 6.14 4.85 35.88
N MET A 165 6.49 6.11 36.04
CA MET A 165 7.41 6.81 35.13
C MET A 165 8.83 6.23 35.14
N SER A 166 9.31 5.71 36.25
CA SER A 166 10.65 5.10 36.31
C SER A 166 10.74 3.84 35.45
N GLU A 167 9.67 3.04 35.42
CA GLU A 167 9.59 1.87 34.53
C GLU A 167 9.50 2.29 33.06
N VAL A 168 8.76 3.37 32.74
CA VAL A 168 8.75 3.91 31.37
C VAL A 168 10.14 4.29 30.91
N SER A 169 10.89 4.99 31.76
CA SER A 169 12.26 5.41 31.45
C SER A 169 13.19 4.20 31.25
N ALA A 170 13.16 3.23 32.19
CA ALA A 170 13.97 2.01 32.10
C ALA A 170 13.67 1.20 30.82
N ILE A 171 12.40 1.02 30.50
CA ILE A 171 12.01 0.31 29.26
C ILE A 171 12.45 1.09 28.02
N SER A 172 12.35 2.44 28.06
CA SER A 172 12.73 3.29 26.91
C SER A 172 14.25 3.34 26.68
N GLU A 173 15.05 3.05 27.68
CA GLU A 173 16.52 2.89 27.55
C GLU A 173 16.89 1.57 26.87
N GLU A 174 16.15 0.49 27.12
CA GLU A 174 16.38 -0.83 26.53
C GLU A 174 15.83 -0.93 25.09
N ILE A 175 14.63 -0.35 24.87
CA ILE A 175 13.94 -0.40 23.60
C ILE A 175 13.44 0.99 23.22
N THR A 176 13.47 1.32 21.93
CA THR A 176 12.87 2.58 21.45
C THR A 176 11.39 2.35 21.18
N PRO A 177 10.47 2.78 22.08
CA PRO A 177 9.05 2.57 21.86
C PRO A 177 8.55 3.50 20.74
N LEU A 178 7.67 2.98 19.89
CA LEU A 178 7.02 3.80 18.86
C LEU A 178 5.91 4.68 19.44
N LEU A 179 5.34 4.25 20.55
CA LEU A 179 4.26 4.96 21.23
C LEU A 179 4.30 4.67 22.74
N VAL A 180 4.06 5.71 23.53
CA VAL A 180 3.76 5.60 24.96
C VAL A 180 2.31 5.99 25.17
N ILE A 181 1.47 5.05 25.60
CA ILE A 181 0.06 5.28 25.91
C ILE A 181 -0.05 5.60 27.39
N ASN A 182 -0.48 6.82 27.72
CA ASN A 182 -0.79 7.19 29.10
C ASN A 182 -2.23 6.82 29.45
N ASN A 183 -2.37 5.72 30.16
CA ASN A 183 -3.62 5.23 30.72
C ASN A 183 -3.68 5.40 32.26
N SER A 184 -2.86 6.30 32.81
CA SER A 184 -2.70 6.55 34.24
C SER A 184 -3.08 7.99 34.59
N HIS A 185 -3.01 8.32 35.88
CA HIS A 185 -3.18 9.68 36.37
C HIS A 185 -1.87 10.50 36.33
N TYR A 186 -0.75 9.88 35.98
CA TYR A 186 0.53 10.58 35.89
C TYR A 186 0.55 11.57 34.73
N LEU A 187 1.25 12.68 34.93
CA LEU A 187 1.63 13.58 33.86
C LEU A 187 2.89 13.02 33.21
N LEU A 188 2.86 12.93 31.88
CA LEU A 188 4.05 12.54 31.13
C LEU A 188 5.01 13.71 31.06
N ASP A 189 6.31 13.41 31.15
CA ASP A 189 7.36 14.38 30.91
C ASP A 189 7.38 14.79 29.41
N GLU A 190 7.59 16.08 29.13
CA GLU A 190 7.66 16.60 27.77
C GLU A 190 8.82 16.01 26.94
N SER A 191 9.82 15.43 27.60
CA SER A 191 10.90 14.70 26.94
C SER A 191 10.47 13.41 26.27
N ILE A 192 9.34 12.81 26.72
CA ILE A 192 8.79 11.58 26.13
C ILE A 192 8.03 11.94 24.86
N LYS A 193 8.64 11.61 23.73
CA LYS A 193 8.02 11.79 22.42
C LYS A 193 7.05 10.67 22.10
N ASN A 194 6.14 10.90 21.18
CA ASN A 194 5.16 9.91 20.73
C ASN A 194 4.25 9.42 21.85
N THR A 195 3.53 10.34 22.46
CA THR A 195 2.59 10.04 23.55
C THR A 195 1.15 10.14 23.08
N LEU A 196 0.30 9.24 23.57
CA LEU A 196 -1.14 9.28 23.39
C LEU A 196 -1.82 9.06 24.75
N THR A 197 -2.72 9.96 25.13
CA THR A 197 -3.46 9.80 26.39
C THR A 197 -4.81 9.18 26.11
N ILE A 198 -5.03 7.95 26.62
CA ILE A 198 -6.32 7.26 26.56
C ILE A 198 -6.65 6.79 27.98
N LYS A 199 -7.68 7.35 28.59
CA LYS A 199 -8.09 7.01 29.94
C LYS A 199 -9.04 5.79 29.96
N ASN A 200 -9.06 5.08 31.07
CA ASN A 200 -9.92 3.92 31.32
C ASN A 200 -9.71 2.76 30.33
N ILE A 201 -10.78 2.01 30.04
CA ILE A 201 -10.75 0.88 29.10
C ILE A 201 -10.67 1.42 27.67
N ILE A 202 -9.71 0.90 26.90
CA ILE A 202 -9.51 1.28 25.49
C ILE A 202 -10.62 0.64 24.65
N THR A 203 -11.41 1.50 24.01
CA THR A 203 -12.50 1.12 23.12
C THR A 203 -12.00 0.93 21.68
N ALA A 204 -12.86 0.47 20.78
CA ALA A 204 -12.56 0.40 19.34
C ALA A 204 -12.09 1.74 18.77
N ALA A 205 -12.65 2.86 19.19
CA ALA A 205 -12.19 4.20 18.80
C ALA A 205 -10.77 4.49 19.30
N GLY A 206 -10.44 4.06 20.51
CA GLY A 206 -9.08 4.18 21.07
C GLY A 206 -8.08 3.31 20.31
N THR A 207 -8.45 2.09 19.94
CA THR A 207 -7.57 1.23 19.11
C THR A 207 -7.34 1.80 17.72
N GLU A 208 -8.34 2.43 17.10
CA GLU A 208 -8.15 3.15 15.83
C GLU A 208 -7.21 4.36 15.96
N GLN A 209 -7.29 5.13 17.06
CA GLN A 209 -6.33 6.20 17.33
C GLN A 209 -4.89 5.65 17.46
N ILE A 210 -4.72 4.52 18.15
CA ILE A 210 -3.42 3.87 18.32
C ILE A 210 -2.89 3.40 16.94
N LYS A 211 -3.71 2.75 16.14
CA LYS A 211 -3.35 2.32 14.78
C LYS A 211 -2.87 3.49 13.93
N HIS A 212 -3.66 4.56 13.92
CA HIS A 212 -3.32 5.76 13.16
C HIS A 212 -2.00 6.37 13.65
N PHE A 213 -1.83 6.49 14.95
CA PHE A 213 -0.63 7.05 15.55
C PHE A 213 0.62 6.23 15.21
N LEU A 214 0.56 4.90 15.38
CA LEU A 214 1.70 4.01 15.07
C LEU A 214 2.08 4.04 13.60
N ALA A 215 1.10 4.15 12.71
CA ALA A 215 1.35 4.26 11.28
C ALA A 215 2.08 5.55 10.89
N THR A 216 1.89 6.61 11.67
CA THR A 216 2.27 7.97 11.28
C THR A 216 3.47 8.54 12.04
N ALA A 217 3.67 8.12 13.28
CA ALA A 217 4.60 8.78 14.21
C ALA A 217 6.05 8.88 13.67
N PHE A 218 6.57 7.81 13.10
CA PHE A 218 7.95 7.79 12.63
C PHE A 218 8.17 8.64 11.37
N ILE A 219 7.22 8.55 10.42
CA ILE A 219 7.31 9.27 9.14
C ILE A 219 7.13 10.78 9.38
N ARG A 220 6.16 11.15 10.23
CA ARG A 220 5.91 12.55 10.60
C ARG A 220 7.10 13.22 11.27
N GLN A 221 7.81 12.48 12.12
CA GLN A 221 8.99 13.04 12.82
C GLN A 221 10.19 13.27 11.91
N GLN A 222 10.42 12.40 10.95
CA GLN A 222 11.60 12.42 10.10
C GLN A 222 11.25 12.19 8.62
N PRO A 223 10.36 13.00 8.01
CA PRO A 223 9.94 12.79 6.63
C PRO A 223 11.08 12.89 5.63
N GLU A 224 12.14 13.67 5.95
CA GLU A 224 13.33 13.82 5.10
C GLU A 224 14.16 12.53 4.94
N ARG A 225 13.96 11.55 5.80
CA ARG A 225 14.60 10.23 5.63
C ARG A 225 14.00 9.45 4.47
N PHE A 226 12.76 9.75 4.12
CA PHE A 226 11.98 9.07 3.09
C PHE A 226 11.84 9.92 1.84
N PHE A 227 11.58 11.20 2.00
CA PHE A 227 11.44 12.15 0.91
C PHE A 227 12.71 12.98 0.84
N LEU A 228 13.48 12.80 -0.24
CA LEU A 228 14.82 13.35 -0.33
C LEU A 228 14.82 14.71 -1.01
N GLN A 229 15.49 15.69 -0.40
CA GLN A 229 15.65 17.00 -1.01
C GLN A 229 16.53 16.93 -2.27
N GLN A 230 17.57 16.11 -2.22
CA GLN A 230 18.39 15.80 -3.39
C GLN A 230 17.54 14.98 -4.37
N GLY A 231 17.37 15.47 -5.59
CA GLY A 231 16.46 14.88 -6.58
C GLY A 231 15.04 15.42 -6.55
N SER A 232 14.71 16.36 -5.65
CA SER A 232 13.47 17.12 -5.70
C SER A 232 13.70 18.47 -6.39
N PHE A 233 12.89 18.77 -7.42
CA PHE A 233 13.14 19.94 -8.27
C PHE A 233 11.85 20.50 -8.88
N HIS A 234 11.99 21.67 -9.54
CA HIS A 234 10.93 22.23 -10.35
C HIS A 234 11.14 21.81 -11.82
N TYR A 235 10.12 21.18 -12.40
CA TYR A 235 10.14 20.77 -13.80
C TYR A 235 9.36 21.76 -14.67
N ALA A 236 10.06 22.39 -15.62
CA ALA A 236 9.50 23.38 -16.56
C ALA A 236 8.82 22.68 -17.73
N ASN A 237 7.68 22.02 -17.48
CA ASN A 237 6.90 21.37 -18.53
C ASN A 237 6.23 22.39 -19.45
N MET A 238 6.04 21.99 -20.73
CA MET A 238 5.24 22.76 -21.68
C MET A 238 3.75 22.46 -21.51
N LYS A 239 2.87 23.42 -21.81
CA LYS A 239 1.42 23.24 -21.68
C LYS A 239 0.83 22.08 -22.49
N ALA A 240 1.44 21.74 -23.61
CA ALA A 240 1.00 20.66 -24.51
C ALA A 240 1.83 19.37 -24.38
N GLU A 241 2.65 19.26 -23.32
CA GLU A 241 3.47 18.08 -23.10
C GLU A 241 2.62 16.91 -22.60
N SER A 242 2.83 15.72 -23.13
CA SER A 242 2.10 14.54 -22.70
C SER A 242 2.60 14.03 -21.34
N TRP A 243 1.73 13.37 -20.57
CA TRP A 243 2.07 12.77 -19.29
C TRP A 243 3.27 11.83 -19.39
N GLN A 244 3.27 10.96 -20.40
CA GLN A 244 4.34 9.99 -20.62
C GLN A 244 5.69 10.69 -20.92
N SER A 245 5.67 11.80 -21.67
CA SER A 245 6.87 12.60 -21.92
C SER A 245 7.40 13.23 -20.64
N ILE A 246 6.52 13.79 -19.83
CA ILE A 246 6.88 14.41 -18.54
C ILE A 246 7.53 13.38 -17.62
N ILE A 247 6.90 12.21 -17.41
CA ILE A 247 7.45 11.17 -16.53
C ILE A 247 8.77 10.63 -17.08
N GLY A 248 8.86 10.38 -18.38
CA GLY A 248 10.11 9.93 -18.99
C GLY A 248 11.27 10.91 -18.80
N ARG A 249 11.03 12.22 -18.90
CA ARG A 249 12.06 13.24 -18.67
C ARG A 249 12.43 13.40 -17.21
N ILE A 250 11.44 13.38 -16.30
CA ILE A 250 11.68 13.41 -14.86
C ILE A 250 12.53 12.22 -14.44
N CYS A 251 12.14 11.00 -14.85
CA CYS A 251 12.91 9.79 -14.57
C CYS A 251 14.30 9.85 -15.16
N GLY A 252 14.44 10.29 -16.42
CA GLY A 252 15.75 10.47 -17.07
C GLY A 252 16.67 11.45 -16.32
N GLN A 253 16.12 12.54 -15.80
CA GLN A 253 16.88 13.48 -14.95
C GLN A 253 17.33 12.85 -13.63
N LEU A 254 16.44 12.08 -12.98
CA LEU A 254 16.78 11.38 -11.74
C LEU A 254 17.83 10.28 -11.95
N VAL A 255 17.79 9.57 -13.09
CA VAL A 255 18.84 8.60 -13.49
C VAL A 255 20.16 9.30 -13.72
N ALA A 256 20.18 10.39 -14.49
CA ALA A 256 21.39 11.16 -14.77
C ALA A 256 22.07 11.70 -13.50
N GLN A 257 21.29 11.95 -12.45
CA GLN A 257 21.76 12.37 -11.13
C GLN A 257 22.03 11.20 -10.16
N SER A 258 21.88 9.95 -10.62
CA SER A 258 22.07 8.74 -9.82
C SER A 258 21.12 8.63 -8.60
N HIS A 259 19.94 9.23 -8.69
CA HIS A 259 18.92 9.14 -7.65
C HIS A 259 18.05 7.89 -7.78
N ILE A 260 17.83 7.44 -9.00
CA ILE A 260 17.16 6.18 -9.34
C ILE A 260 18.00 5.43 -10.39
N THR A 261 17.77 4.12 -10.53
CA THR A 261 18.39 3.30 -11.57
C THR A 261 17.63 3.36 -12.89
N GLU A 262 18.25 2.97 -13.99
CA GLU A 262 17.57 2.85 -15.28
C GLU A 262 16.41 1.84 -15.23
N ASP A 263 16.59 0.73 -14.50
CA ASP A 263 15.54 -0.29 -14.33
C ASP A 263 14.34 0.27 -13.55
N GLU A 264 14.56 1.02 -12.46
CA GLU A 264 13.50 1.71 -11.74
C GLU A 264 12.76 2.71 -12.63
N ALA A 265 13.49 3.50 -13.42
CA ALA A 265 12.89 4.44 -14.36
C ALA A 265 12.03 3.73 -15.41
N LEU A 266 12.51 2.62 -15.98
CA LEU A 266 11.75 1.81 -16.94
C LEU A 266 10.47 1.25 -16.32
N ARG A 267 10.53 0.71 -15.11
CA ARG A 267 9.36 0.17 -14.40
C ARG A 267 8.32 1.27 -14.11
N ILE A 268 8.76 2.45 -13.66
CA ILE A 268 7.87 3.60 -13.44
C ILE A 268 7.18 4.01 -14.75
N CYS A 269 7.97 4.20 -15.83
CA CYS A 269 7.43 4.62 -17.12
C CYS A 269 6.46 3.58 -17.71
N ALA A 270 6.77 2.30 -17.62
CA ALA A 270 5.91 1.22 -18.09
C ALA A 270 4.56 1.24 -17.38
N ARG A 271 4.55 1.35 -16.06
CA ARG A 271 3.34 1.39 -15.25
C ARG A 271 2.47 2.62 -15.57
N GLU A 272 3.09 3.79 -15.70
CA GLU A 272 2.38 5.01 -16.06
C GLU A 272 1.80 4.94 -17.48
N HIS A 273 2.44 4.20 -18.39
CA HIS A 273 1.94 3.96 -19.74
C HIS A 273 0.72 3.02 -19.76
N GLU A 274 0.66 2.06 -18.86
CA GLU A 274 -0.49 1.14 -18.70
C GLU A 274 -1.74 1.84 -18.13
N GLY A 275 -1.62 3.10 -17.68
CA GLY A 275 -2.73 3.91 -17.20
C GLY A 275 -3.09 3.65 -15.74
N GLU A 276 -2.28 2.95 -14.98
CA GLU A 276 -2.45 2.73 -13.54
C GLU A 276 -1.92 3.91 -12.70
N ASN A 277 -2.30 5.11 -13.08
CA ASN A 277 -1.83 6.32 -12.42
C ASN A 277 -2.47 6.47 -11.03
N LEU A 278 -1.63 6.65 -10.02
CA LEU A 278 -2.06 7.00 -8.67
C LEU A 278 -2.01 8.52 -8.51
N ILE A 279 -3.17 9.15 -8.38
CA ILE A 279 -3.29 10.61 -8.19
C ILE A 279 -4.11 10.86 -6.93
N VAL A 280 -3.63 11.73 -6.06
CA VAL A 280 -4.33 12.15 -4.83
C VAL A 280 -4.21 13.66 -4.71
N ASN A 281 -5.33 14.37 -4.78
CA ASN A 281 -5.39 15.82 -4.58
C ASN A 281 -4.30 16.60 -5.33
N HIS A 282 -4.26 16.51 -6.66
CA HIS A 282 -3.28 17.17 -7.55
C HIS A 282 -1.83 16.64 -7.47
N LEU A 283 -1.55 15.65 -6.66
CA LEU A 283 -0.25 14.99 -6.59
C LEU A 283 -0.33 13.62 -7.27
N ALA A 284 0.39 13.42 -8.36
CA ALA A 284 0.60 12.10 -8.94
C ALA A 284 1.76 11.40 -8.24
N ILE A 285 1.64 10.08 -8.04
CA ILE A 285 2.62 9.27 -7.32
C ILE A 285 3.08 8.10 -8.20
N PRO A 286 3.84 8.35 -9.28
CA PRO A 286 4.50 7.29 -10.03
C PRO A 286 5.47 6.54 -9.14
N HIS A 287 5.34 5.21 -9.08
CA HIS A 287 6.14 4.44 -8.14
C HIS A 287 6.53 3.08 -8.69
N CYS A 288 7.64 2.56 -8.20
CA CYS A 288 8.09 1.21 -8.46
C CYS A 288 8.59 0.54 -7.20
N TRP A 289 8.74 -0.77 -7.31
CA TRP A 289 9.39 -1.60 -6.34
C TRP A 289 10.86 -1.76 -6.70
N SER A 290 11.78 -1.40 -5.78
CA SER A 290 13.21 -1.55 -5.97
C SER A 290 13.73 -2.85 -5.34
N GLU A 291 14.39 -3.69 -6.13
CA GLU A 291 15.06 -4.90 -5.64
C GLU A 291 16.47 -4.63 -5.15
N GLN A 292 17.06 -3.50 -5.57
CA GLN A 292 18.47 -3.18 -5.31
C GLN A 292 18.68 -2.32 -4.07
N GLU A 293 17.67 -1.57 -3.67
CA GLU A 293 17.75 -0.64 -2.54
C GLU A 293 17.01 -1.17 -1.32
N ARG A 294 17.55 -0.90 -0.14
CA ARG A 294 17.01 -1.39 1.13
C ARG A 294 16.11 -0.38 1.84
N ARG A 295 15.82 0.78 1.24
CA ARG A 295 14.99 1.83 1.83
C ARG A 295 14.16 2.56 0.80
N PHE A 296 13.04 3.11 1.26
CA PHE A 296 12.19 3.99 0.48
C PHE A 296 12.93 5.28 0.08
N ARG A 297 12.71 5.73 -1.15
CA ARG A 297 13.18 7.01 -1.68
C ARG A 297 12.04 7.69 -2.42
N GLY A 298 11.68 8.89 -1.98
CA GLY A 298 10.68 9.73 -2.62
C GLY A 298 11.29 11.05 -3.08
N PHE A 299 10.92 11.52 -4.28
CA PHE A 299 11.40 12.76 -4.87
C PHE A 299 10.20 13.61 -5.26
N PHE A 300 10.11 14.81 -4.69
CA PHE A 300 9.01 15.73 -4.92
C PHE A 300 9.33 16.70 -6.06
N ILE A 301 8.53 16.68 -7.11
CA ILE A 301 8.69 17.50 -8.30
C ILE A 301 7.47 18.42 -8.47
N THR A 302 7.71 19.72 -8.62
CA THR A 302 6.67 20.70 -8.92
C THR A 302 6.63 20.96 -10.42
N LEU A 303 5.46 20.90 -11.05
CA LEU A 303 5.27 21.19 -12.45
C LEU A 303 5.06 22.72 -12.66
N ALA A 304 5.67 23.28 -13.70
CA ALA A 304 5.44 24.69 -14.06
C ALA A 304 3.99 24.94 -14.51
N HIS A 305 3.39 23.97 -15.17
CA HIS A 305 2.00 24.02 -15.61
C HIS A 305 1.28 22.75 -15.18
N PRO A 306 0.12 22.86 -14.48
CA PRO A 306 -0.72 21.71 -14.20
C PRO A 306 -1.19 21.04 -15.50
N ILE A 307 -1.29 19.72 -15.47
CA ILE A 307 -1.75 18.91 -16.62
C ILE A 307 -2.93 18.03 -16.20
N LEU A 308 -3.71 17.58 -17.18
CA LEU A 308 -4.78 16.61 -16.94
C LEU A 308 -4.26 15.19 -17.19
N VAL A 309 -4.39 14.32 -16.20
CA VAL A 309 -4.08 12.89 -16.29
C VAL A 309 -5.33 12.13 -15.87
N ASN A 310 -5.90 11.34 -16.75
CA ASN A 310 -7.18 10.64 -16.52
C ASN A 310 -8.32 11.56 -16.03
N ASN A 311 -8.39 12.78 -16.59
CA ASN A 311 -9.32 13.85 -16.20
C ASN A 311 -9.10 14.43 -14.79
N GLU A 312 -8.02 14.09 -14.12
CA GLU A 312 -7.63 14.68 -12.84
C GLU A 312 -6.49 15.70 -13.06
N PRO A 313 -6.58 16.90 -12.47
CA PRO A 313 -5.52 17.88 -12.57
C PRO A 313 -4.32 17.49 -11.70
N VAL A 314 -3.12 17.51 -12.27
CA VAL A 314 -1.85 17.20 -11.61
C VAL A 314 -0.95 18.43 -11.64
N SER A 315 -0.56 18.91 -10.47
CA SER A 315 0.37 20.05 -10.27
C SER A 315 1.73 19.57 -9.78
N HIS A 316 1.79 18.41 -9.17
CA HIS A 316 3.00 17.85 -8.56
C HIS A 316 3.16 16.37 -8.90
N VAL A 317 4.39 15.92 -8.91
CA VAL A 317 4.77 14.52 -9.11
C VAL A 317 5.65 14.09 -7.94
N LEU A 318 5.31 12.98 -7.33
CA LEU A 318 6.14 12.30 -6.34
C LEU A 318 6.65 10.99 -6.92
N ILE A 319 7.87 10.97 -7.42
CA ILE A 319 8.52 9.71 -7.83
C ILE A 319 8.90 8.94 -6.57
N ALA A 320 8.42 7.70 -6.45
CA ALA A 320 8.67 6.89 -5.28
C ALA A 320 9.23 5.51 -5.65
N CYS A 321 10.38 5.16 -5.06
CA CYS A 321 10.97 3.85 -5.15
C CYS A 321 10.88 3.18 -3.77
N ALA A 322 10.03 2.16 -3.65
CA ALA A 322 9.82 1.43 -2.41
C ALA A 322 10.79 0.25 -2.30
N ALA A 323 11.38 0.04 -1.13
CA ALA A 323 12.30 -1.07 -0.91
C ALA A 323 11.57 -2.40 -0.73
N ALA A 324 12.04 -3.45 -1.41
CA ALA A 324 11.47 -4.79 -1.35
C ALA A 324 11.48 -5.40 0.05
N GLU A 325 12.54 -5.15 0.82
CA GLU A 325 12.76 -5.78 2.12
C GLU A 325 12.24 -4.97 3.31
N ALA A 326 11.99 -3.67 3.13
CA ALA A 326 11.64 -2.77 4.23
C ALA A 326 10.13 -2.70 4.48
N ARG A 327 9.59 -3.75 5.09
CA ARG A 327 8.13 -3.90 5.36
C ARG A 327 7.49 -2.73 6.11
N HIS A 328 8.22 -2.09 7.03
CA HIS A 328 7.74 -0.92 7.77
C HIS A 328 7.61 0.33 6.89
N GLU A 329 8.35 0.41 5.78
CA GLU A 329 8.29 1.54 4.84
C GLU A 329 7.02 1.54 3.98
N LEU A 330 6.31 0.42 3.89
CA LEU A 330 5.01 0.34 3.19
C LEU A 330 3.96 1.28 3.80
N LYS A 331 4.11 1.60 5.08
CA LYS A 331 3.25 2.57 5.78
C LYS A 331 3.43 4.01 5.32
N ILE A 332 4.52 4.31 4.59
CA ILE A 332 4.77 5.64 4.03
C ILE A 332 3.66 6.06 3.07
N PHE A 333 3.21 5.16 2.21
CA PHE A 333 2.12 5.44 1.28
C PHE A 333 0.78 5.65 1.99
N SER A 334 0.52 4.86 3.04
CA SER A 334 -0.68 5.02 3.88
C SER A 334 -0.66 6.36 4.60
N TYR A 335 0.47 6.74 5.16
CA TYR A 335 0.66 8.05 5.78
C TYR A 335 0.48 9.19 4.78
N LEU A 336 1.16 9.11 3.64
CA LEU A 336 1.07 10.10 2.58
C LEU A 336 -0.38 10.29 2.11
N SER A 337 -1.09 9.19 1.85
CA SER A 337 -2.50 9.21 1.46
C SER A 337 -3.37 9.86 2.55
N SER A 338 -3.13 9.53 3.81
CA SER A 338 -3.86 10.12 4.94
C SER A 338 -3.65 11.64 5.02
N VAL A 339 -2.39 12.09 4.93
CA VAL A 339 -2.06 13.52 4.94
C VAL A 339 -2.68 14.24 3.74
N LEU A 340 -2.53 13.71 2.54
CA LEU A 340 -3.06 14.34 1.33
C LEU A 340 -4.60 14.43 1.36
N ASN A 341 -5.28 13.39 1.84
CA ASN A 341 -6.74 13.37 1.93
C ASN A 341 -7.30 14.24 3.09
N SER A 342 -6.49 14.55 4.10
CA SER A 342 -6.90 15.43 5.22
C SER A 342 -6.80 16.92 4.90
N HIS A 343 -6.21 17.27 3.74
CA HIS A 343 -6.04 18.67 3.33
C HIS A 343 -6.83 18.98 2.05
N PRO A 344 -7.30 20.23 1.88
CA PRO A 344 -7.96 20.66 0.64
C PRO A 344 -7.05 20.51 -0.58
N ALA A 345 -7.63 20.12 -1.72
CA ALA A 345 -6.88 19.92 -2.96
C ALA A 345 -6.12 21.17 -3.41
N GLU A 346 -6.71 22.35 -3.19
CA GLU A 346 -6.11 23.65 -3.51
C GLU A 346 -4.84 23.91 -2.68
N MET A 347 -4.79 23.44 -1.44
CA MET A 347 -3.61 23.56 -0.59
C MET A 347 -2.46 22.71 -1.13
N ILE A 348 -2.77 21.49 -1.57
CA ILE A 348 -1.78 20.60 -2.20
C ILE A 348 -1.30 21.20 -3.52
N ALA A 349 -2.22 21.65 -4.38
CA ALA A 349 -1.89 22.31 -5.65
C ALA A 349 -1.03 23.58 -5.47
N GLY A 350 -1.16 24.25 -4.33
CA GLY A 350 -0.41 25.45 -3.97
C GLY A 350 0.97 25.23 -3.35
N LEU A 351 1.43 24.00 -3.20
CA LEU A 351 2.77 23.71 -2.68
C LEU A 351 3.84 24.28 -3.63
N LYS A 352 4.74 25.09 -3.10
CA LYS A 352 5.73 25.79 -3.93
C LYS A 352 6.99 24.98 -4.18
N ASP A 353 7.39 24.17 -3.21
CA ASP A 353 8.67 23.47 -3.24
C ASP A 353 8.68 22.28 -2.27
N TYR A 354 9.81 21.59 -2.25
CA TYR A 354 10.10 20.48 -1.34
C TYR A 354 9.91 20.87 0.14
N LYS A 355 10.32 22.07 0.55
CA LYS A 355 10.21 22.50 1.96
C LYS A 355 8.75 22.62 2.39
N ALA A 356 7.91 23.16 1.51
CA ALA A 356 6.47 23.24 1.74
C ALA A 356 5.84 21.84 1.84
N PHE A 357 6.26 20.91 0.99
CA PHE A 357 5.82 19.52 1.04
C PHE A 357 6.23 18.82 2.35
N ILE A 358 7.48 18.98 2.80
CA ILE A 358 7.94 18.43 4.09
C ILE A 358 7.19 19.04 5.27
N ALA A 359 6.93 20.36 5.24
CA ALA A 359 6.16 21.02 6.28
C ALA A 359 4.72 20.50 6.36
N LEU A 360 4.10 20.16 5.23
CA LEU A 360 2.80 19.51 5.16
C LEU A 360 2.84 18.12 5.82
N LEU A 361 3.87 17.32 5.54
CA LEU A 361 4.02 15.99 6.12
C LEU A 361 4.26 15.98 7.64
N ARG A 362 4.61 17.10 8.24
CA ARG A 362 4.83 17.21 9.70
C ARG A 362 3.58 17.61 10.49
N GLN A 363 2.54 18.02 9.82
CA GLN A 363 1.25 18.34 10.44
C GLN A 363 0.47 17.08 10.83
#